data_5ecd7fcdb381b62a9fb73e0a90592210
#
_entry.id   5ecd7fcdb381b62a9fb73e0a90592210
#
_cell.length_a   1.000
_cell.length_b   1.000
_cell.length_c   1.000
_cell.angle_alpha   90.00
_cell.angle_beta   90.00
_cell.angle_gamma   90.00
#
_symmetry.space_group_name_H-M   'P 1'
#
loop_
_entity.id
_entity.type
_entity.pdbx_description
1 polymer ?
#
loop_
_entity_poly.entity_id
_entity_poly.type
_entity_poly.pdbx_seq_one_letter_code
_entity_poly.pdbx_strand_id
1 'polypeptide(L)'
;MRFSKSSLAAFCVAASLAVAAAPATAQVKKVTVSQAFQSMLYLPLYVAMDQGFFKQQGLEVTKETAGSPTAALSAVISGSAQFSIHGPEWTAIAASKGAKVGIISNVVNGAAVYIATAPDFPYDGVKSLKGQKVVTGLMPTTSTSLFIKLLKENGMDADKDVDMIQVQTGSEAGPFLGGQAKVAVLYEPGLDQVAAQGMKVVLGFPKQYGPYAFSSVTARSDVDPDAAQRMVNGMELALRFMQKNHARTLEIAGKEFPSLDPKVVRNAVERMLNDDVYPKSVETTAAAFKTGMDTQIALGNLKAQPDYATFVVPTYAQKAVALPR
;
A
#
# COMPACT_ATOMS: atom_id res chain seq x y z
N MET A 1 0.99 41.86 -91.37
CA MET A 1 0.03 42.60 -90.50
C MET A 1 -0.77 41.62 -89.70
N ARG A 2 -0.92 41.93 -88.45
CA ARG A 2 -1.75 41.33 -87.39
C ARG A 2 -1.02 40.29 -86.45
N PHE A 3 -0.86 40.81 -85.29
CA PHE A 3 -0.36 40.20 -84.05
C PHE A 3 -1.35 39.19 -83.47
N SER A 4 -0.83 38.06 -83.03
CA SER A 4 -1.56 37.13 -82.17
C SER A 4 -0.99 37.12 -80.76
N LYS A 5 -1.89 37.32 -79.81
CA LYS A 5 -1.62 37.49 -78.39
C LYS A 5 -1.32 36.11 -77.71
N SER A 6 -0.19 36.02 -77.04
CA SER A 6 0.19 34.89 -76.21
C SER A 6 -0.55 34.98 -74.88
N SER A 7 -1.27 33.93 -74.51
CA SER A 7 -1.88 33.77 -73.20
C SER A 7 -0.89 33.06 -72.26
N LEU A 8 -0.39 33.76 -71.26
CA LEU A 8 0.39 33.20 -70.13
C LEU A 8 -0.57 32.48 -69.19
N ALA A 9 -0.47 31.17 -69.10
CA ALA A 9 -1.14 30.38 -68.05
C ALA A 9 -0.28 30.38 -66.78
N ALA A 10 -0.76 31.01 -65.72
CA ALA A 10 -0.14 30.98 -64.42
C ALA A 10 -0.46 29.65 -63.75
N PHE A 11 0.59 28.85 -63.46
CA PHE A 11 0.48 27.60 -62.71
C PHE A 11 0.69 27.92 -61.23
N CYS A 12 -0.42 28.02 -60.48
CA CYS A 12 -0.35 28.11 -59.00
C CYS A 12 -0.06 26.74 -58.42
N VAL A 13 1.21 26.52 -58.00
CA VAL A 13 1.59 25.38 -57.21
C VAL A 13 1.20 25.66 -55.77
N ALA A 14 0.09 25.05 -55.29
CA ALA A 14 -0.28 25.02 -53.89
C ALA A 14 0.60 24.03 -53.18
N ALA A 15 1.65 24.51 -52.51
CA ALA A 15 2.48 23.71 -51.61
C ALA A 15 1.67 23.48 -50.32
N SER A 16 1.03 22.31 -50.18
CA SER A 16 0.41 21.83 -48.92
C SER A 16 1.48 21.53 -47.90
N LEU A 17 1.72 22.42 -46.95
CA LEU A 17 2.52 22.12 -45.74
C LEU A 17 1.74 21.11 -44.91
N ALA A 18 2.06 19.83 -45.04
CA ALA A 18 1.72 18.81 -44.08
C ALA A 18 2.57 19.06 -42.82
N VAL A 19 2.05 19.79 -41.85
CA VAL A 19 2.62 19.86 -40.50
C VAL A 19 2.48 18.47 -39.90
N ALA A 20 3.54 17.68 -39.99
CA ALA A 20 3.65 16.45 -39.22
C ALA A 20 3.57 16.83 -37.72
N ALA A 21 2.41 16.62 -37.11
CA ALA A 21 2.26 16.71 -35.67
C ALA A 21 3.22 15.68 -35.06
N ALA A 22 4.41 16.11 -34.64
CA ALA A 22 5.29 15.30 -33.83
C ALA A 22 4.50 14.85 -32.59
N PRO A 23 4.49 13.57 -32.22
CA PRO A 23 3.85 13.15 -31.00
C PRO A 23 4.46 13.97 -29.86
N ALA A 24 3.65 14.77 -29.20
CA ALA A 24 4.07 15.47 -27.99
C ALA A 24 4.57 14.40 -27.02
N THR A 25 5.88 14.29 -26.86
CA THR A 25 6.46 13.43 -25.82
C THR A 25 5.94 13.95 -24.51
N ALA A 26 4.99 13.23 -23.91
CA ALA A 26 4.42 13.61 -22.63
C ALA A 26 5.59 13.82 -21.65
N GLN A 27 5.70 15.02 -21.10
CA GLN A 27 6.78 15.37 -20.18
C GLN A 27 6.80 14.36 -19.02
N VAL A 28 7.97 13.76 -18.78
CA VAL A 28 8.18 12.84 -17.66
C VAL A 28 8.06 13.65 -16.36
N LYS A 29 7.15 13.25 -15.49
CA LYS A 29 6.96 13.86 -14.17
C LYS A 29 7.76 13.10 -13.13
N LYS A 30 8.46 13.84 -12.27
CA LYS A 30 9.20 13.26 -11.15
C LYS A 30 8.37 13.38 -9.88
N VAL A 31 8.25 12.28 -9.15
CA VAL A 31 7.49 12.22 -7.90
C VAL A 31 8.24 11.38 -6.86
N THR A 32 8.04 11.75 -5.61
CA THR A 32 8.49 10.97 -4.45
C THR A 32 7.32 10.26 -3.80
N VAL A 33 7.50 8.97 -3.53
CA VAL A 33 6.57 8.14 -2.74
C VAL A 33 7.23 7.86 -1.39
N SER A 34 6.64 8.38 -0.32
CA SER A 34 7.08 8.12 1.05
C SER A 34 6.33 6.90 1.60
N GLN A 35 7.02 5.76 1.74
CA GLN A 35 6.45 4.58 2.37
C GLN A 35 6.71 4.57 3.88
N ALA A 36 5.75 4.04 4.66
CA ALA A 36 5.85 4.05 6.11
C ALA A 36 7.06 3.26 6.64
N PHE A 37 7.29 2.08 6.08
CA PHE A 37 8.41 1.19 6.41
C PHE A 37 8.66 0.23 5.24
N GLN A 38 9.82 -0.45 5.26
CA GLN A 38 10.13 -1.47 4.25
C GLN A 38 9.34 -2.73 4.56
N SER A 39 8.44 -3.15 3.65
CA SER A 39 7.58 -4.33 3.87
C SER A 39 7.16 -4.99 2.57
N MET A 40 6.93 -6.29 2.62
CA MET A 40 6.27 -7.06 1.54
C MET A 40 4.85 -6.55 1.24
N LEU A 41 4.20 -5.85 2.17
CA LEU A 41 2.91 -5.17 1.94
C LEU A 41 2.94 -4.26 0.71
N TYR A 42 4.08 -3.62 0.45
CA TYR A 42 4.23 -2.63 -0.62
C TYR A 42 4.81 -3.23 -1.91
N LEU A 43 4.81 -4.55 -2.02
CA LEU A 43 5.28 -5.26 -3.23
C LEU A 43 4.65 -4.73 -4.54
N PRO A 44 3.35 -4.32 -4.60
CA PRO A 44 2.81 -3.69 -5.80
C PRO A 44 3.59 -2.44 -6.25
N LEU A 45 4.06 -1.59 -5.33
CA LEU A 45 4.91 -0.45 -5.64
C LEU A 45 6.26 -0.91 -6.23
N TYR A 46 6.89 -1.92 -5.62
CA TYR A 46 8.20 -2.41 -6.05
C TYR A 46 8.11 -3.08 -7.43
N VAL A 47 7.04 -3.82 -7.68
CA VAL A 47 6.75 -4.40 -9.00
C VAL A 47 6.52 -3.29 -10.04
N ALA A 48 5.77 -2.25 -9.72
CA ALA A 48 5.54 -1.13 -10.63
C ALA A 48 6.86 -0.41 -11.00
N MET A 49 7.78 -0.30 -10.05
CA MET A 49 9.11 0.30 -10.27
C MET A 49 10.03 -0.62 -11.10
N ASP A 50 10.18 -1.91 -10.71
CA ASP A 50 11.07 -2.88 -11.41
C ASP A 50 10.61 -3.14 -12.84
N GLN A 51 9.30 -3.31 -13.07
CA GLN A 51 8.74 -3.57 -14.39
C GLN A 51 8.58 -2.30 -15.25
N GLY A 52 8.91 -1.14 -14.70
CA GLY A 52 8.85 0.13 -15.41
C GLY A 52 7.42 0.60 -15.73
N PHE A 53 6.40 0.12 -15.01
CA PHE A 53 5.02 0.53 -15.27
C PHE A 53 4.80 2.03 -15.03
N PHE A 54 5.47 2.63 -14.06
CA PHE A 54 5.46 4.08 -13.89
C PHE A 54 6.11 4.81 -15.07
N LYS A 55 7.25 4.31 -15.57
CA LYS A 55 7.93 4.90 -16.74
C LYS A 55 7.05 4.81 -18.00
N GLN A 56 6.33 3.71 -18.21
CA GLN A 56 5.35 3.57 -19.29
C GLN A 56 4.24 4.62 -19.21
N GLN A 57 3.89 5.06 -17.99
CA GLN A 57 2.95 6.15 -17.76
C GLN A 57 3.61 7.55 -17.82
N GLY A 58 4.90 7.65 -18.14
CA GLY A 58 5.62 8.92 -18.12
C GLY A 58 5.85 9.49 -16.71
N LEU A 59 6.00 8.60 -15.71
CA LEU A 59 6.26 8.97 -14.33
C LEU A 59 7.60 8.38 -13.86
N GLU A 60 8.49 9.22 -13.34
CA GLU A 60 9.71 8.81 -12.66
C GLU A 60 9.47 8.83 -11.15
N VAL A 61 9.47 7.66 -10.53
CA VAL A 61 9.15 7.48 -9.11
C VAL A 61 10.41 7.25 -8.30
N THR A 62 10.64 8.09 -7.31
CA THR A 62 11.62 7.86 -6.23
C THR A 62 10.89 7.35 -4.99
N LYS A 63 11.39 6.29 -4.37
CA LYS A 63 10.87 5.72 -3.14
C LYS A 63 11.72 6.14 -1.95
N GLU A 64 11.09 6.60 -0.87
CA GLU A 64 11.73 6.91 0.40
C GLU A 64 11.04 6.16 1.54
N THR A 65 11.82 5.65 2.50
CA THR A 65 11.30 4.98 3.69
C THR A 65 11.32 5.93 4.88
N ALA A 66 10.14 6.34 5.34
CA ALA A 66 9.98 7.36 6.38
C ALA A 66 10.22 6.84 7.81
N GLY A 67 10.13 5.53 8.02
CA GLY A 67 10.30 4.89 9.33
C GLY A 67 9.02 4.81 10.18
N SER A 68 7.96 5.51 9.79
CA SER A 68 6.63 5.41 10.44
C SER A 68 5.52 5.92 9.53
N PRO A 69 4.25 5.48 9.75
CA PRO A 69 3.09 6.02 9.02
C PRO A 69 2.90 7.53 9.16
N THR A 70 3.13 8.06 10.37
CA THR A 70 3.03 9.51 10.63
C THR A 70 4.08 10.30 9.88
N ALA A 71 5.31 9.83 9.81
CA ALA A 71 6.38 10.49 9.07
C ALA A 71 6.11 10.46 7.55
N ALA A 72 5.64 9.31 7.03
CA ALA A 72 5.27 9.19 5.62
C ALA A 72 4.15 10.16 5.23
N LEU A 73 3.10 10.26 6.04
CA LEU A 73 1.99 11.18 5.81
C LEU A 73 2.44 12.65 5.96
N SER A 74 3.30 12.95 6.94
CA SER A 74 3.85 14.31 7.14
C SER A 74 4.63 14.79 5.92
N ALA A 75 5.36 13.89 5.24
CA ALA A 75 6.05 14.22 3.99
C ALA A 75 5.08 14.66 2.87
N VAL A 76 3.90 14.05 2.79
CA VAL A 76 2.85 14.47 1.85
C VAL A 76 2.23 15.79 2.27
N ILE A 77 1.89 15.97 3.55
CA ILE A 77 1.27 17.20 4.06
C ILE A 77 2.19 18.39 3.84
N SER A 78 3.50 18.24 4.07
CA SER A 78 4.50 19.30 3.85
C SER A 78 4.82 19.56 2.37
N GLY A 79 4.48 18.60 1.49
CA GLY A 79 4.81 18.67 0.05
C GLY A 79 6.19 18.14 -0.32
N SER A 80 6.97 17.62 0.62
CA SER A 80 8.27 16.98 0.34
C SER A 80 8.13 15.66 -0.41
N ALA A 81 6.97 14.99 -0.30
CA ALA A 81 6.59 13.87 -1.15
C ALA A 81 5.21 14.13 -1.80
N GLN A 82 4.98 13.63 -2.99
CA GLN A 82 3.70 13.74 -3.69
C GLN A 82 2.70 12.69 -3.20
N PHE A 83 3.21 11.52 -2.82
CA PHE A 83 2.41 10.39 -2.38
C PHE A 83 3.00 9.74 -1.13
N SER A 84 2.15 9.13 -0.32
CA SER A 84 2.60 8.24 0.76
C SER A 84 1.85 6.91 0.71
N ILE A 85 2.48 5.85 1.27
CA ILE A 85 1.85 4.54 1.44
C ILE A 85 1.89 4.16 2.91
N HIS A 86 0.71 4.00 3.50
CA HIS A 86 0.49 3.61 4.89
C HIS A 86 -0.97 3.20 5.09
N GLY A 87 -1.35 2.84 6.32
CA GLY A 87 -2.73 2.54 6.68
C GLY A 87 -3.66 3.76 6.51
N PRO A 88 -4.85 3.58 5.95
CA PRO A 88 -5.81 4.67 5.69
C PRO A 88 -6.30 5.37 6.97
N GLU A 89 -6.20 4.72 8.13
CA GLU A 89 -6.52 5.32 9.43
C GLU A 89 -5.71 6.59 9.71
N TRP A 90 -4.45 6.63 9.31
CA TRP A 90 -3.61 7.81 9.49
C TRP A 90 -4.08 8.99 8.63
N THR A 91 -4.50 8.69 7.39
CA THR A 91 -5.12 9.69 6.51
C THR A 91 -6.40 10.23 7.13
N ALA A 92 -7.28 9.35 7.64
CA ALA A 92 -8.53 9.73 8.26
C ALA A 92 -8.32 10.56 9.54
N ILE A 93 -7.37 10.16 10.40
CA ILE A 93 -7.03 10.90 11.63
C ILE A 93 -6.47 12.29 11.29
N ALA A 94 -5.60 12.41 10.30
CA ALA A 94 -5.05 13.70 9.89
C ALA A 94 -6.14 14.60 9.27
N ALA A 95 -6.97 14.05 8.41
CA ALA A 95 -8.05 14.79 7.77
C ALA A 95 -9.11 15.25 8.78
N SER A 96 -9.41 14.45 9.83
CA SER A 96 -10.29 14.87 10.93
C SER A 96 -9.73 16.07 11.71
N LYS A 97 -8.44 16.32 11.60
CA LYS A 97 -7.72 17.49 12.18
C LYS A 97 -7.52 18.63 11.15
N GLY A 98 -8.14 18.53 9.97
CA GLY A 98 -8.12 19.57 8.94
C GLY A 98 -7.06 19.41 7.84
N ALA A 99 -6.27 18.33 7.83
CA ALA A 99 -5.34 18.08 6.74
C ALA A 99 -6.12 17.78 5.44
N LYS A 100 -5.72 18.43 4.35
CA LYS A 100 -6.34 18.24 3.03
C LYS A 100 -5.69 17.08 2.29
N VAL A 101 -5.98 15.87 2.71
CA VAL A 101 -5.43 14.61 2.17
C VAL A 101 -6.55 13.61 1.89
N GLY A 102 -6.34 12.73 0.92
CA GLY A 102 -7.29 11.70 0.53
C GLY A 102 -6.61 10.45 -0.01
N ILE A 103 -7.35 9.36 -0.07
CA ILE A 103 -6.93 8.06 -0.60
C ILE A 103 -7.21 8.02 -2.09
N ILE A 104 -6.21 7.71 -2.90
CA ILE A 104 -6.32 7.66 -4.36
C ILE A 104 -6.19 6.24 -4.94
N SER A 105 -5.65 5.30 -4.15
CA SER A 105 -5.44 3.91 -4.59
C SER A 105 -5.38 2.98 -3.38
N ASN A 106 -5.91 1.78 -3.56
CA ASN A 106 -5.68 0.66 -2.66
C ASN A 106 -4.30 0.02 -2.94
N VAL A 107 -3.65 -0.48 -1.91
CA VAL A 107 -2.37 -1.22 -2.01
C VAL A 107 -2.48 -2.58 -1.35
N VAL A 108 -3.20 -2.66 -0.22
CA VAL A 108 -3.42 -3.88 0.55
C VAL A 108 -4.87 -3.95 0.99
N ASN A 109 -5.57 -5.03 0.64
CA ASN A 109 -7.01 -5.20 0.86
C ASN A 109 -7.37 -6.33 1.83
N GLY A 110 -6.42 -6.82 2.60
CA GLY A 110 -6.62 -7.81 3.65
C GLY A 110 -5.86 -7.40 4.90
N ALA A 111 -6.34 -7.78 6.06
CA ALA A 111 -5.67 -7.51 7.33
C ALA A 111 -4.39 -8.36 7.47
N ALA A 112 -3.34 -8.00 6.74
CA ALA A 112 -2.08 -8.73 6.63
C ALA A 112 -1.25 -8.70 7.91
N VAL A 113 -1.85 -9.16 8.99
CA VAL A 113 -1.28 -9.25 10.33
C VAL A 113 -1.44 -10.67 10.82
N TYR A 114 -0.47 -11.11 11.61
CA TYR A 114 -0.43 -12.48 12.11
C TYR A 114 0.03 -12.49 13.57
N ILE A 115 -0.40 -13.50 14.32
CA ILE A 115 0.13 -13.77 15.66
C ILE A 115 1.06 -14.97 15.55
N ALA A 116 2.29 -14.79 16.03
CA ALA A 116 3.24 -15.87 16.21
C ALA A 116 3.56 -16.06 17.70
N THR A 117 3.88 -17.31 18.06
CA THR A 117 4.24 -17.69 19.42
C THR A 117 5.57 -18.43 19.46
N ALA A 118 6.23 -18.38 20.61
CA ALA A 118 7.38 -19.25 20.90
C ALA A 118 6.96 -20.73 20.79
N PRO A 119 7.89 -21.64 20.44
CA PRO A 119 7.57 -23.06 20.24
C PRO A 119 7.00 -23.75 21.47
N ASP A 120 7.40 -23.30 22.67
CA ASP A 120 6.98 -23.82 23.98
C ASP A 120 5.73 -23.13 24.54
N PHE A 121 5.19 -22.13 23.85
CA PHE A 121 3.99 -21.45 24.29
C PHE A 121 2.73 -22.31 24.02
N PRO A 122 1.89 -22.60 25.05
CA PRO A 122 0.71 -23.44 24.90
C PRO A 122 -0.48 -22.61 24.39
N TYR A 123 -0.44 -22.27 23.10
CA TYR A 123 -1.55 -21.51 22.51
C TYR A 123 -2.80 -22.38 22.34
N ASP A 124 -3.87 -22.00 23.04
CA ASP A 124 -5.20 -22.61 23.00
C ASP A 124 -6.28 -21.54 22.77
N GLY A 125 -6.07 -20.72 21.72
CA GLY A 125 -6.93 -19.60 21.36
C GLY A 125 -6.56 -18.28 22.05
N VAL A 126 -7.33 -17.22 21.73
CA VAL A 126 -7.00 -15.85 22.14
C VAL A 126 -6.92 -15.68 23.65
N LYS A 127 -7.74 -16.40 24.41
CA LYS A 127 -7.75 -16.32 25.89
C LYS A 127 -6.47 -16.79 26.55
N SER A 128 -5.68 -17.64 25.88
CA SER A 128 -4.36 -18.07 26.38
C SER A 128 -3.31 -16.95 26.41
N LEU A 129 -3.61 -15.80 25.76
CA LEU A 129 -2.78 -14.62 25.78
C LEU A 129 -2.88 -13.81 27.09
N LYS A 130 -3.81 -14.15 27.96
CA LYS A 130 -3.99 -13.43 29.24
C LYS A 130 -2.75 -13.52 30.11
N GLY A 131 -2.32 -12.36 30.63
CA GLY A 131 -1.11 -12.23 31.45
C GLY A 131 0.21 -12.29 30.65
N GLN A 132 0.14 -12.37 29.33
CA GLN A 132 1.35 -12.49 28.50
C GLN A 132 1.91 -11.13 28.09
N LYS A 133 3.23 -11.08 27.91
CA LYS A 133 3.88 -10.04 27.13
C LYS A 133 3.71 -10.31 25.66
N VAL A 134 3.35 -9.28 24.91
CA VAL A 134 3.12 -9.38 23.47
C VAL A 134 3.87 -8.26 22.74
N VAL A 135 4.78 -8.59 21.84
CA VAL A 135 5.42 -7.58 20.99
C VAL A 135 4.46 -7.13 19.91
N THR A 136 4.28 -5.82 19.77
CA THR A 136 3.39 -5.20 18.78
C THR A 136 4.03 -3.97 18.15
N GLY A 137 3.47 -3.48 17.03
CA GLY A 137 3.82 -2.17 16.47
C GLY A 137 3.26 -1.00 17.31
N LEU A 138 3.70 0.21 17.02
CA LEU A 138 3.23 1.43 17.71
C LEU A 138 1.76 1.70 17.44
N MET A 139 1.00 2.14 18.45
CA MET A 139 -0.37 2.63 18.27
C MET A 139 -0.38 4.00 17.53
N PRO A 140 -1.40 4.23 16.71
CA PRO A 140 -2.58 3.43 16.34
C PRO A 140 -2.40 2.59 15.05
N THR A 141 -1.24 1.96 14.81
CA THR A 141 -1.06 1.12 13.61
C THR A 141 -2.14 0.05 13.50
N THR A 142 -2.43 -0.34 12.26
CA THR A 142 -3.49 -1.31 11.96
C THR A 142 -3.24 -2.65 12.65
N SER A 143 -1.98 -3.10 12.77
CA SER A 143 -1.64 -4.36 13.45
C SER A 143 -2.06 -4.36 14.91
N THR A 144 -1.62 -3.36 15.66
CA THR A 144 -1.91 -3.26 17.10
C THR A 144 -3.39 -2.95 17.34
N SER A 145 -4.00 -2.11 16.50
CA SER A 145 -5.44 -1.84 16.54
C SER A 145 -6.27 -3.11 16.34
N LEU A 146 -5.92 -3.95 15.38
CA LEU A 146 -6.60 -5.24 15.15
C LEU A 146 -6.37 -6.23 16.28
N PHE A 147 -5.18 -6.24 16.87
CA PHE A 147 -4.89 -7.08 18.03
C PHE A 147 -5.74 -6.68 19.23
N ILE A 148 -5.84 -5.39 19.55
CA ILE A 148 -6.70 -4.88 20.62
C ILE A 148 -8.18 -5.22 20.34
N LYS A 149 -8.63 -5.05 19.09
CA LYS A 149 -9.98 -5.46 18.67
C LYS A 149 -10.21 -6.95 18.91
N LEU A 150 -9.26 -7.82 18.53
CA LEU A 150 -9.33 -9.25 18.74
C LEU A 150 -9.46 -9.61 20.23
N LEU A 151 -8.66 -8.97 21.10
CA LEU A 151 -8.76 -9.16 22.55
C LEU A 151 -10.14 -8.78 23.06
N LYS A 152 -10.66 -7.63 22.67
CA LYS A 152 -11.99 -7.13 23.08
C LYS A 152 -13.10 -8.06 22.62
N GLU A 153 -13.07 -8.58 21.41
CA GLU A 153 -14.03 -9.55 20.86
C GLU A 153 -14.04 -10.88 21.64
N ASN A 154 -12.92 -11.19 22.30
CA ASN A 154 -12.79 -12.37 23.18
C ASN A 154 -13.01 -12.06 24.67
N GLY A 155 -13.55 -10.89 25.00
CA GLY A 155 -13.85 -10.48 26.38
C GLY A 155 -12.60 -10.13 27.20
N MET A 156 -11.51 -9.73 26.54
CA MET A 156 -10.26 -9.31 27.17
C MET A 156 -10.07 -7.79 27.03
N ASP A 157 -9.43 -7.21 28.04
CA ASP A 157 -9.04 -5.81 28.11
C ASP A 157 -7.53 -5.71 27.80
N ALA A 158 -7.17 -5.01 26.73
CA ALA A 158 -5.80 -4.89 26.27
C ALA A 158 -4.87 -4.21 27.27
N ASP A 159 -5.41 -3.30 28.10
CA ASP A 159 -4.62 -2.57 29.11
C ASP A 159 -4.43 -3.35 30.41
N LYS A 160 -5.24 -4.40 30.66
CA LYS A 160 -5.23 -5.17 31.90
C LYS A 160 -4.79 -6.62 31.71
N ASP A 161 -5.15 -7.21 30.57
CA ASP A 161 -5.02 -8.64 30.36
C ASP A 161 -3.76 -9.03 29.58
N VAL A 162 -3.07 -8.06 28.95
CA VAL A 162 -1.78 -8.29 28.27
C VAL A 162 -0.81 -7.13 28.55
N ASP A 163 0.49 -7.41 28.46
CA ASP A 163 1.54 -6.39 28.53
C ASP A 163 2.12 -6.18 27.12
N MET A 164 1.71 -5.10 26.43
CA MET A 164 2.14 -4.82 25.07
C MET A 164 3.50 -4.12 25.04
N ILE A 165 4.51 -4.79 24.50
CA ILE A 165 5.82 -4.20 24.17
C ILE A 165 5.71 -3.59 22.78
N GLN A 166 5.44 -2.27 22.71
CA GLN A 166 5.31 -1.56 21.46
C GLN A 166 6.66 -1.13 20.90
N VAL A 167 6.94 -1.50 19.66
CA VAL A 167 8.16 -1.14 18.95
C VAL A 167 7.84 -0.48 17.60
N GLN A 168 8.86 0.06 16.96
CA GLN A 168 8.71 0.60 15.62
C GLN A 168 8.11 -0.45 14.69
N THR A 169 7.06 -0.07 13.96
CA THR A 169 6.36 -0.97 13.04
C THR A 169 7.30 -1.56 12.00
N GLY A 170 7.26 -2.88 11.85
CA GLY A 170 8.17 -3.66 11.00
C GLY A 170 9.46 -4.13 11.71
N SER A 171 9.64 -3.79 12.99
CA SER A 171 10.81 -4.22 13.80
C SER A 171 10.45 -5.25 14.88
N GLU A 172 9.22 -5.77 14.89
CA GLU A 172 8.68 -6.63 15.95
C GLU A 172 9.43 -7.97 16.07
N ALA A 173 9.99 -8.48 14.97
CA ALA A 173 10.71 -9.75 14.95
C ALA A 173 11.96 -9.77 15.88
N GLY A 174 12.67 -8.65 15.97
CA GLY A 174 13.89 -8.55 16.78
C GLY A 174 13.66 -8.82 18.27
N PRO A 175 12.82 -8.03 18.97
CA PRO A 175 12.48 -8.26 20.38
C PRO A 175 11.85 -9.62 20.65
N PHE A 176 11.04 -10.13 19.73
CA PHE A 176 10.41 -11.45 19.86
C PHE A 176 11.45 -12.59 19.80
N LEU A 177 12.34 -12.57 18.80
CA LEU A 177 13.45 -13.52 18.70
C LEU A 177 14.45 -13.38 19.86
N GLY A 178 14.62 -12.16 20.38
CA GLY A 178 15.42 -11.87 21.56
C GLY A 178 14.79 -12.36 22.88
N GLY A 179 13.60 -13.00 22.84
CA GLY A 179 12.95 -13.58 24.00
C GLY A 179 12.31 -12.57 24.97
N GLN A 180 12.06 -11.32 24.53
CA GLN A 180 11.40 -10.32 25.37
C GLN A 180 9.92 -10.65 25.62
N ALA A 181 9.31 -11.44 24.72
CA ALA A 181 7.95 -11.97 24.84
C ALA A 181 7.87 -13.35 24.18
N LYS A 182 6.86 -14.14 24.56
CA LYS A 182 6.52 -15.42 23.91
C LYS A 182 5.48 -15.30 22.83
N VAL A 183 4.97 -14.10 22.58
CA VAL A 183 3.93 -13.79 21.60
C VAL A 183 4.30 -12.52 20.87
N ALA A 184 4.07 -12.49 19.57
CA ALA A 184 4.25 -11.27 18.76
C ALA A 184 3.13 -11.13 17.71
N VAL A 185 2.80 -9.88 17.42
CA VAL A 185 1.90 -9.49 16.32
C VAL A 185 2.77 -8.91 15.21
N LEU A 186 2.78 -9.54 14.05
CA LEU A 186 3.79 -9.32 13.03
C LEU A 186 3.19 -9.06 11.65
N TYR A 187 3.94 -8.33 10.85
CA TYR A 187 3.78 -8.22 9.40
C TYR A 187 4.80 -9.11 8.68
N GLU A 188 4.59 -9.33 7.37
CA GLU A 188 5.63 -9.85 6.51
C GLU A 188 6.65 -8.74 6.09
N PRO A 189 7.94 -9.06 6.02
CA PRO A 189 8.58 -10.40 6.12
C PRO A 189 8.92 -10.85 7.56
N GLY A 190 8.66 -10.05 8.58
CA GLY A 190 9.00 -10.35 9.96
C GLY A 190 8.39 -11.67 10.47
N LEU A 191 7.17 -11.98 10.02
CA LEU A 191 6.51 -13.24 10.37
C LEU A 191 7.30 -14.47 9.87
N ASP A 192 7.68 -14.50 8.60
CA ASP A 192 8.42 -15.64 8.07
C ASP A 192 9.89 -15.67 8.54
N GLN A 193 10.46 -14.53 8.90
CA GLN A 193 11.77 -14.51 9.61
C GLN A 193 11.70 -15.26 10.95
N VAL A 194 10.65 -15.05 11.74
CA VAL A 194 10.49 -15.74 13.02
C VAL A 194 10.05 -17.19 12.82
N ALA A 195 9.19 -17.47 11.84
CA ALA A 195 8.77 -18.82 11.50
C ALA A 195 9.95 -19.69 11.03
N ALA A 196 10.89 -19.14 10.26
CA ALA A 196 12.12 -19.81 9.85
C ALA A 196 13.03 -20.20 11.02
N GLN A 197 12.86 -19.56 12.19
CA GLN A 197 13.55 -19.87 13.44
C GLN A 197 12.72 -20.74 14.40
N GLY A 198 11.65 -21.36 13.89
CA GLY A 198 10.85 -22.34 14.64
C GLY A 198 9.70 -21.74 15.43
N MET A 199 9.43 -20.42 15.34
CA MET A 199 8.24 -19.84 15.95
C MET A 199 6.97 -20.33 15.23
N LYS A 200 5.88 -20.47 15.97
CA LYS A 200 4.61 -21.00 15.45
C LYS A 200 3.69 -19.85 15.02
N VAL A 201 3.20 -19.87 13.79
CA VAL A 201 2.13 -18.96 13.35
C VAL A 201 0.79 -19.56 13.81
N VAL A 202 0.08 -18.88 14.70
CA VAL A 202 -1.10 -19.42 15.38
C VAL A 202 -2.41 -18.76 14.93
N LEU A 203 -2.37 -17.55 14.38
CA LEU A 203 -3.54 -16.84 13.88
C LEU A 203 -3.18 -15.90 12.74
N GLY A 204 -4.02 -15.85 11.69
CA GLY A 204 -3.94 -14.87 10.60
C GLY A 204 -5.19 -14.01 10.53
N PHE A 205 -5.03 -12.71 10.62
CA PHE A 205 -6.14 -11.76 10.57
C PHE A 205 -6.82 -11.63 9.20
N PRO A 206 -6.17 -11.91 8.03
CA PRO A 206 -6.87 -11.90 6.74
C PRO A 206 -8.10 -12.81 6.72
N LYS A 207 -7.97 -14.01 7.30
CA LYS A 207 -9.08 -14.97 7.43
C LYS A 207 -10.11 -14.56 8.48
N GLN A 208 -9.68 -13.82 9.51
CA GLN A 208 -10.53 -13.38 10.62
C GLN A 208 -11.45 -12.24 10.21
N TYR A 209 -10.97 -11.28 9.43
CA TYR A 209 -11.68 -10.03 9.18
C TYR A 209 -12.08 -9.81 7.71
N GLY A 210 -11.60 -10.63 6.78
CA GLY A 210 -11.93 -10.51 5.35
C GLY A 210 -11.43 -9.21 4.73
N PRO A 211 -12.16 -8.64 3.76
CA PRO A 211 -11.77 -7.40 3.08
C PRO A 211 -11.61 -6.23 4.05
N TYR A 212 -10.43 -5.62 4.02
CA TYR A 212 -10.01 -4.55 4.91
C TYR A 212 -9.10 -3.60 4.15
N ALA A 213 -9.45 -2.31 4.07
CA ALA A 213 -8.54 -1.31 3.50
C ALA A 213 -7.36 -1.13 4.45
N PHE A 214 -6.28 -1.86 4.19
CA PHE A 214 -5.15 -2.03 5.11
C PHE A 214 -4.00 -1.08 4.82
N SER A 215 -3.68 -0.87 3.55
CA SER A 215 -2.72 0.15 3.11
C SER A 215 -3.21 0.80 1.82
N SER A 216 -2.97 2.08 1.70
CA SER A 216 -3.46 2.91 0.59
C SER A 216 -2.40 3.91 0.14
N VAL A 217 -2.48 4.35 -1.11
CA VAL A 217 -1.76 5.54 -1.56
C VAL A 217 -2.56 6.76 -1.15
N THR A 218 -1.92 7.65 -0.41
CA THR A 218 -2.47 8.93 0.03
C THR A 218 -1.79 10.08 -0.71
N ALA A 219 -2.57 11.08 -1.09
CA ALA A 219 -2.10 12.32 -1.69
C ALA A 219 -2.81 13.53 -1.08
N ARG A 220 -2.25 14.73 -1.26
CA ARG A 220 -2.96 15.98 -0.97
C ARG A 220 -4.08 16.22 -1.99
N SER A 221 -5.10 16.97 -1.58
CA SER A 221 -6.21 17.33 -2.47
C SER A 221 -5.82 18.23 -3.64
N ASP A 222 -4.67 18.92 -3.55
CA ASP A 222 -4.08 19.79 -4.59
C ASP A 222 -2.93 19.12 -5.35
N VAL A 223 -2.77 17.80 -5.23
CA VAL A 223 -1.79 17.05 -6.02
C VAL A 223 -2.06 17.23 -7.51
N ASP A 224 -1.00 17.28 -8.33
CA ASP A 224 -1.16 17.29 -9.78
C ASP A 224 -2.02 16.09 -10.24
N PRO A 225 -3.23 16.32 -10.79
CA PRO A 225 -4.16 15.25 -11.13
C PRO A 225 -3.62 14.28 -12.17
N ASP A 226 -2.75 14.75 -13.08
CA ASP A 226 -2.14 13.90 -14.10
C ASP A 226 -1.06 13.00 -13.47
N ALA A 227 -0.24 13.52 -12.54
CA ALA A 227 0.71 12.69 -11.80
C ALA A 227 -0.02 11.66 -10.93
N ALA A 228 -1.12 12.04 -10.28
CA ALA A 228 -1.94 11.11 -9.49
C ALA A 228 -2.52 9.99 -10.36
N GLN A 229 -3.07 10.32 -11.54
CA GLN A 229 -3.60 9.31 -12.47
C GLN A 229 -2.50 8.34 -12.94
N ARG A 230 -1.34 8.85 -13.32
CA ARG A 230 -0.19 8.04 -13.76
C ARG A 230 0.31 7.12 -12.65
N MET A 231 0.33 7.60 -11.39
CA MET A 231 0.68 6.80 -10.21
C MET A 231 -0.30 5.63 -10.06
N VAL A 232 -1.60 5.89 -10.09
CA VAL A 232 -2.63 4.86 -9.91
C VAL A 232 -2.64 3.87 -11.08
N ASN A 233 -2.41 4.34 -12.31
CA ASN A 233 -2.27 3.47 -13.49
C ASN A 233 -1.10 2.49 -13.33
N GLY A 234 0.07 2.97 -12.89
CA GLY A 234 1.24 2.12 -12.68
C GLY A 234 1.01 1.07 -11.59
N MET A 235 0.30 1.42 -10.52
CA MET A 235 -0.10 0.48 -9.46
C MET A 235 -1.07 -0.59 -9.97
N GLU A 236 -2.06 -0.21 -10.78
CA GLU A 236 -3.01 -1.16 -11.39
C GLU A 236 -2.29 -2.17 -12.30
N LEU A 237 -1.38 -1.69 -13.15
CA LEU A 237 -0.58 -2.56 -14.02
C LEU A 237 0.28 -3.54 -13.21
N ALA A 238 0.83 -3.10 -12.08
CA ALA A 238 1.59 -3.97 -11.18
C ALA A 238 0.72 -5.05 -10.54
N LEU A 239 -0.47 -4.71 -10.06
CA LEU A 239 -1.40 -5.70 -9.50
C LEU A 239 -1.80 -6.75 -10.55
N ARG A 240 -2.14 -6.32 -11.77
CA ARG A 240 -2.44 -7.25 -12.89
C ARG A 240 -1.26 -8.14 -13.23
N PHE A 241 -0.04 -7.57 -13.20
CA PHE A 241 1.19 -8.32 -13.46
C PHE A 241 1.42 -9.38 -12.39
N MET A 242 1.32 -9.05 -11.11
CA MET A 242 1.50 -9.95 -9.98
C MET A 242 0.56 -11.17 -10.06
N GLN A 243 -0.68 -10.97 -10.47
CA GLN A 243 -1.67 -12.05 -10.63
C GLN A 243 -1.29 -13.06 -11.72
N LYS A 244 -0.55 -12.64 -12.73
CA LYS A 244 -0.21 -13.46 -13.90
C LYS A 244 1.23 -14.00 -13.87
N ASN A 245 2.12 -13.38 -13.09
CA ASN A 245 3.56 -13.59 -13.16
C ASN A 245 4.17 -13.84 -11.77
N HIS A 246 3.68 -14.88 -11.07
CA HIS A 246 4.11 -15.19 -9.69
C HIS A 246 5.63 -15.37 -9.57
N ALA A 247 6.27 -16.13 -10.49
CA ALA A 247 7.72 -16.35 -10.45
C ALA A 247 8.50 -15.03 -10.53
N ARG A 248 8.11 -14.14 -11.46
CA ARG A 248 8.76 -12.84 -11.60
C ARG A 248 8.48 -11.92 -10.40
N THR A 249 7.30 -12.00 -9.81
CA THR A 249 6.95 -11.28 -8.58
C THR A 249 7.86 -11.69 -7.41
N LEU A 250 8.15 -12.98 -7.28
CA LEU A 250 9.09 -13.52 -6.28
C LEU A 250 10.52 -13.02 -6.51
N GLU A 251 10.99 -12.99 -7.78
CA GLU A 251 12.32 -12.45 -8.11
C GLU A 251 12.43 -10.96 -7.73
N ILE A 252 11.39 -10.16 -7.99
CA ILE A 252 11.36 -8.74 -7.64
C ILE A 252 11.39 -8.57 -6.11
N ALA A 253 10.62 -9.36 -5.39
CA ALA A 253 10.67 -9.38 -3.93
C ALA A 253 12.07 -9.72 -3.41
N GLY A 254 12.74 -10.72 -3.99
CA GLY A 254 14.12 -11.06 -3.64
C GLY A 254 15.12 -9.93 -3.87
N LYS A 255 14.96 -9.16 -4.95
CA LYS A 255 15.79 -7.96 -5.21
C LYS A 255 15.54 -6.84 -4.21
N GLU A 256 14.31 -6.67 -3.77
CA GLU A 256 13.92 -5.62 -2.83
C GLU A 256 14.36 -5.95 -1.39
N PHE A 257 14.47 -7.24 -1.06
CA PHE A 257 14.89 -7.73 0.25
C PHE A 257 16.14 -8.63 0.17
N PRO A 258 17.28 -8.10 -0.33
CA PRO A 258 18.47 -8.92 -0.63
C PRO A 258 19.18 -9.47 0.60
N SER A 259 18.90 -8.93 1.79
CA SER A 259 19.46 -9.39 3.07
C SER A 259 18.69 -10.56 3.70
N LEU A 260 17.51 -10.91 3.15
CA LEU A 260 16.69 -12.00 3.66
C LEU A 260 17.03 -13.32 2.97
N ASP A 261 16.84 -14.42 3.71
CA ASP A 261 16.89 -15.75 3.12
C ASP A 261 15.84 -15.86 2.00
N PRO A 262 16.20 -16.32 0.80
CA PRO A 262 15.27 -16.48 -0.31
C PRO A 262 14.02 -17.30 0.00
N LYS A 263 14.12 -18.26 0.94
CA LYS A 263 12.99 -19.07 1.41
C LYS A 263 12.02 -18.22 2.24
N VAL A 264 12.53 -17.33 3.08
CA VAL A 264 11.71 -16.38 3.85
C VAL A 264 10.95 -15.46 2.88
N VAL A 265 11.66 -14.89 1.90
CA VAL A 265 11.03 -14.03 0.88
C VAL A 265 9.91 -14.76 0.13
N ARG A 266 10.20 -15.98 -0.32
CA ARG A 266 9.20 -16.81 -1.03
C ARG A 266 7.98 -17.07 -0.17
N ASN A 267 8.17 -17.58 1.05
CA ASN A 267 7.07 -17.94 1.94
C ASN A 267 6.20 -16.73 2.29
N ALA A 268 6.82 -15.57 2.56
CA ALA A 268 6.11 -14.33 2.85
C ALA A 268 5.21 -13.90 1.69
N VAL A 269 5.75 -13.87 0.47
CA VAL A 269 4.97 -13.47 -0.73
C VAL A 269 3.88 -14.49 -1.02
N GLU A 270 4.17 -15.79 -0.96
CA GLU A 270 3.19 -16.86 -1.21
C GLU A 270 2.05 -16.82 -0.17
N ARG A 271 2.36 -16.58 1.12
CA ARG A 271 1.36 -16.38 2.16
C ARG A 271 0.43 -15.21 1.83
N MET A 272 0.99 -14.07 1.48
CA MET A 272 0.20 -12.87 1.18
C MET A 272 -0.65 -13.02 -0.09
N LEU A 273 -0.17 -13.77 -1.09
CA LEU A 273 -0.97 -14.13 -2.27
C LEU A 273 -2.09 -15.10 -1.91
N ASN A 274 -1.81 -16.14 -1.12
CA ASN A 274 -2.79 -17.17 -0.72
C ASN A 274 -3.87 -16.65 0.25
N ASP A 275 -3.54 -15.62 1.03
CA ASP A 275 -4.47 -14.97 1.96
C ASP A 275 -5.22 -13.77 1.33
N ASP A 276 -5.17 -13.62 -0.02
CA ASP A 276 -5.81 -12.54 -0.78
C ASP A 276 -5.49 -11.13 -0.23
N VAL A 277 -4.28 -10.95 0.30
CA VAL A 277 -3.83 -9.68 0.89
C VAL A 277 -3.67 -8.62 -0.19
N TYR A 278 -3.09 -8.98 -1.33
CA TYR A 278 -2.99 -8.04 -2.44
C TYR A 278 -4.33 -7.90 -3.15
N PRO A 279 -4.81 -6.67 -3.39
CA PRO A 279 -6.09 -6.45 -4.05
C PRO A 279 -6.05 -6.90 -5.52
N LYS A 280 -7.23 -7.21 -6.07
CA LYS A 280 -7.36 -7.53 -7.50
C LYS A 280 -7.30 -6.29 -8.40
N SER A 281 -7.51 -5.12 -7.82
CA SER A 281 -7.43 -3.82 -8.49
C SER A 281 -7.10 -2.73 -7.47
N VAL A 282 -6.75 -1.55 -7.97
CA VAL A 282 -6.43 -0.36 -7.16
C VAL A 282 -7.65 0.28 -6.48
N GLU A 283 -8.84 -0.28 -6.64
CA GLU A 283 -10.06 0.26 -6.03
C GLU A 283 -10.10 0.02 -4.52
N THR A 284 -10.31 1.08 -3.76
CA THR A 284 -10.66 0.98 -2.33
C THR A 284 -12.17 0.84 -2.23
N THR A 285 -12.68 -0.34 -1.91
CA THR A 285 -14.14 -0.53 -1.79
C THR A 285 -14.69 0.15 -0.54
N ALA A 286 -15.93 0.65 -0.61
CA ALA A 286 -16.60 1.28 0.54
C ALA A 286 -16.71 0.30 1.72
N ALA A 287 -16.93 -0.99 1.46
CA ALA A 287 -17.01 -2.01 2.50
C ALA A 287 -15.65 -2.20 3.22
N ALA A 288 -14.55 -2.36 2.46
CA ALA A 288 -13.23 -2.52 3.05
C ALA A 288 -12.77 -1.26 3.81
N PHE A 289 -13.07 -0.08 3.28
CA PHE A 289 -12.81 1.19 3.97
C PHE A 289 -13.60 1.27 5.27
N LYS A 290 -14.89 0.97 5.23
CA LYS A 290 -15.75 0.97 6.42
C LYS A 290 -15.20 0.04 7.50
N THR A 291 -14.81 -1.18 7.17
CA THR A 291 -14.25 -2.16 8.12
C THR A 291 -13.00 -1.59 8.81
N GLY A 292 -12.12 -0.93 8.07
CA GLY A 292 -10.93 -0.27 8.63
C GLY A 292 -11.29 0.86 9.60
N MET A 293 -12.21 1.72 9.20
CA MET A 293 -12.62 2.87 10.02
C MET A 293 -13.43 2.46 11.24
N ASP A 294 -14.33 1.47 11.13
CA ASP A 294 -15.07 0.91 12.27
C ASP A 294 -14.12 0.40 13.38
N THR A 295 -13.00 -0.21 12.99
CA THR A 295 -11.96 -0.63 13.93
C THR A 295 -11.42 0.57 14.72
N GLN A 296 -11.08 1.66 14.03
CA GLN A 296 -10.52 2.85 14.66
C GLN A 296 -11.53 3.59 15.53
N ILE A 297 -12.81 3.57 15.17
CA ILE A 297 -13.90 4.11 15.99
C ILE A 297 -14.09 3.28 17.26
N ALA A 298 -14.13 1.95 17.13
CA ALA A 298 -14.29 1.05 18.28
C ALA A 298 -13.16 1.17 19.31
N LEU A 299 -11.98 1.63 18.86
CA LEU A 299 -10.82 1.89 19.71
C LEU A 299 -10.69 3.34 20.17
N GLY A 300 -11.61 4.24 19.75
CA GLY A 300 -11.60 5.65 20.11
C GLY A 300 -10.59 6.52 19.39
N ASN A 301 -9.89 5.98 18.38
CA ASN A 301 -8.94 6.72 17.55
C ASN A 301 -9.62 7.68 16.55
N LEU A 302 -10.85 7.35 16.16
CA LEU A 302 -11.76 8.20 15.38
C LEU A 302 -13.08 8.39 16.12
N LYS A 303 -13.65 9.60 16.04
CA LYS A 303 -14.93 9.94 16.71
C LYS A 303 -16.15 9.46 15.93
N ALA A 304 -16.04 9.37 14.62
CA ALA A 304 -17.14 9.00 13.73
C ALA A 304 -16.59 8.40 12.44
N GLN A 305 -17.45 7.68 11.71
CA GLN A 305 -17.15 7.14 10.40
C GLN A 305 -16.85 8.28 9.43
N PRO A 306 -15.66 8.32 8.81
CA PRO A 306 -15.37 9.28 7.76
C PRO A 306 -16.29 9.01 6.56
N ASP A 307 -16.76 10.06 5.90
CA ASP A 307 -17.52 9.89 4.68
C ASP A 307 -16.62 9.37 3.56
N TYR A 308 -16.93 8.18 3.05
CA TYR A 308 -16.17 7.50 1.99
C TYR A 308 -15.93 8.40 0.78
N ALA A 309 -16.97 9.12 0.32
CA ALA A 309 -16.90 9.96 -0.88
C ALA A 309 -15.99 11.19 -0.68
N THR A 310 -15.80 11.63 0.56
CA THR A 310 -14.88 12.73 0.89
C THR A 310 -13.44 12.27 1.01
N PHE A 311 -13.21 11.07 1.55
CA PHE A 311 -11.86 10.58 1.85
C PHE A 311 -11.24 9.75 0.75
N VAL A 312 -12.05 9.05 -0.03
CA VAL A 312 -11.60 8.23 -1.15
C VAL A 312 -11.93 8.95 -2.45
N VAL A 313 -10.94 9.16 -3.29
CA VAL A 313 -11.08 9.77 -4.62
C VAL A 313 -11.12 8.64 -5.66
N PRO A 314 -12.30 8.07 -5.95
CA PRO A 314 -12.41 6.82 -6.72
C PRO A 314 -12.10 7.02 -8.21
N THR A 315 -12.16 8.25 -8.71
CA THR A 315 -12.02 8.56 -10.14
C THR A 315 -10.70 8.10 -10.75
N TYR A 316 -9.60 8.17 -9.99
CA TYR A 316 -8.30 7.67 -10.44
C TYR A 316 -8.29 6.16 -10.60
N ALA A 317 -8.79 5.43 -9.60
CA ALA A 317 -8.89 3.99 -9.61
C ALA A 317 -9.80 3.49 -10.72
N GLN A 318 -10.99 4.08 -10.90
CA GLN A 318 -11.94 3.74 -11.97
C GLN A 318 -11.31 3.87 -13.36
N LYS A 319 -10.56 4.95 -13.62
CA LYS A 319 -9.85 5.12 -14.89
C LYS A 319 -8.72 4.11 -15.07
N ALA A 320 -7.98 3.79 -14.01
CA ALA A 320 -6.90 2.81 -14.06
C ALA A 320 -7.43 1.40 -14.35
N VAL A 321 -8.53 1.00 -13.71
CA VAL A 321 -9.18 -0.30 -13.95
C VAL A 321 -9.71 -0.42 -15.38
N ALA A 322 -10.11 0.69 -16.00
CA ALA A 322 -10.55 0.74 -17.38
C ALA A 322 -9.41 0.66 -18.43
N LEU A 323 -8.14 0.67 -18.01
CA LEU A 323 -7.03 0.49 -18.93
C LEU A 323 -7.13 -0.83 -19.71
N PRO A 324 -6.70 -0.89 -20.97
CA PRO A 324 -6.64 -2.14 -21.73
C PRO A 324 -5.90 -3.24 -20.96
N ARG A 325 -6.35 -4.50 -21.15
CA ARG A 325 -5.77 -5.69 -20.51
C ARG A 325 -4.55 -6.18 -21.24
#